data_5f94fb6548fd71db7e70c3478dcf37a1
#
_entry.id   5f94fb6548fd71db7e70c3478dcf37a1
#
_cell.length_a   1.000
_cell.length_b   1.000
_cell.length_c   1.000
_cell.angle_alpha   90.00
_cell.angle_beta   90.00
_cell.angle_gamma   90.00
#
_symmetry.space_group_name_H-M   'P 1'
#
loop_
_entity.id
_entity.type
_entity.pdbx_description
1 polymer ?
#
loop_
_entity_poly.entity_id
_entity_poly.type
_entity_poly.pdbx_seq_one_letter_code
_entity_poly.pdbx_strand_id
1 'polypeptide(L)'
;GDKTLDGAVMQGMEMELSQSDSLKLLGGEAYLSGLQQFRTGGSDASLTVPAQRVAEKVGAKAYLYGEIRGAKAPYTISMDVLNTNTNDKLASLEETAEKREDIPAAISRLAQSVRIELGESSRDHVRKAVPLQQDATGNVEALHAYWLGETAMQGGHRAEALTAYQQA
;
A
#
# COMPACT_ATOMS: atom_id res chain seq x y z
N GLY A 1 0.69 7.26 14.61
CA GLY A 1 -0.07 6.10 14.18
C GLY A 1 0.52 4.81 14.73
N ASP A 2 -0.24 3.74 14.66
CA ASP A 2 0.23 2.39 14.97
C ASP A 2 1.00 1.85 13.76
N LYS A 3 2.32 1.76 13.85
CA LYS A 3 3.19 1.31 12.75
C LYS A 3 2.84 -0.08 12.22
N THR A 4 2.25 -0.93 13.06
CA THR A 4 1.77 -2.26 12.66
C THR A 4 0.62 -2.12 11.67
N LEU A 5 -0.31 -1.21 11.93
CA LEU A 5 -1.44 -0.95 11.03
C LEU A 5 -0.99 -0.30 9.73
N ASP A 6 -0.06 0.66 9.79
CA ASP A 6 0.47 1.33 8.60
C ASP A 6 1.11 0.31 7.64
N GLY A 7 1.98 -0.57 8.15
CA GLY A 7 2.61 -1.63 7.35
C GLY A 7 1.62 -2.66 6.81
N ALA A 8 0.64 -3.08 7.62
CA ALA A 8 -0.38 -4.03 7.20
C ALA A 8 -1.28 -3.45 6.08
N VAL A 9 -1.66 -2.17 6.19
CA VAL A 9 -2.47 -1.50 5.16
C VAL A 9 -1.69 -1.38 3.85
N MET A 10 -0.41 -0.95 3.91
CA MET A 10 0.45 -0.88 2.72
C MET A 10 0.56 -2.24 2.03
N GLN A 11 0.91 -3.28 2.78
CA GLN A 11 1.08 -4.64 2.25
C GLN A 11 -0.22 -5.19 1.65
N GLY A 12 -1.33 -5.04 2.38
CA GLY A 12 -2.63 -5.50 1.92
C GLY A 12 -3.09 -4.78 0.63
N MET A 13 -2.90 -3.47 0.54
CA MET A 13 -3.19 -2.71 -0.68
C MET A 13 -2.32 -3.16 -1.85
N GLU A 14 -1.03 -3.39 -1.63
CA GLU A 14 -0.12 -3.87 -2.67
C GLU A 14 -0.54 -5.25 -3.20
N MET A 15 -0.87 -6.18 -2.31
CA MET A 15 -1.35 -7.52 -2.67
C MET A 15 -2.66 -7.46 -3.45
N GLU A 16 -3.64 -6.69 -3.00
CA GLU A 16 -4.94 -6.55 -3.67
C GLU A 16 -4.83 -5.85 -5.03
N LEU A 17 -4.05 -4.78 -5.13
CA LEU A 17 -3.88 -4.03 -6.38
C LEU A 17 -3.05 -4.81 -7.40
N SER A 18 -2.12 -5.66 -6.97
CA SER A 18 -1.30 -6.50 -7.86
C SER A 18 -2.11 -7.56 -8.61
N GLN A 19 -3.32 -7.90 -8.14
CA GLN A 19 -4.23 -8.82 -8.81
C GLN A 19 -4.87 -8.23 -10.08
N SER A 20 -4.73 -6.92 -10.32
CA SER A 20 -5.28 -6.26 -11.49
C SER A 20 -4.43 -6.49 -12.73
N ASP A 21 -5.03 -7.00 -13.79
CA ASP A 21 -4.38 -7.09 -15.12
C ASP A 21 -4.32 -5.73 -15.84
N SER A 22 -5.14 -4.77 -15.40
CA SER A 22 -5.25 -3.46 -16.04
C SER A 22 -4.29 -2.43 -15.44
N LEU A 23 -3.83 -2.65 -14.21
CA LEU A 23 -2.95 -1.75 -13.48
C LEU A 23 -1.53 -2.32 -13.44
N LYS A 24 -0.56 -1.50 -13.79
CA LYS A 24 0.85 -1.80 -13.52
C LYS A 24 1.23 -1.15 -12.19
N LEU A 25 1.22 -1.93 -11.14
CA LEU A 25 1.65 -1.48 -9.82
C LEU A 25 3.17 -1.29 -9.79
N LEU A 26 3.61 -0.15 -9.28
CA LEU A 26 4.99 0.11 -8.88
C LEU A 26 5.00 0.09 -7.35
N GLY A 27 5.33 -1.05 -6.78
CA GLY A 27 5.25 -1.28 -5.34
C GLY A 27 6.33 -0.60 -4.52
N GLY A 28 6.41 -0.98 -3.25
CA GLY A 28 7.32 -0.37 -2.27
C GLY A 28 8.77 -0.34 -2.69
N GLU A 29 9.26 -1.33 -3.47
CA GLU A 29 10.62 -1.35 -3.99
C GLU A 29 10.90 -0.17 -4.93
N ALA A 30 10.01 0.11 -5.87
CA ALA A 30 10.15 1.23 -6.80
C ALA A 30 10.11 2.57 -6.06
N TYR A 31 9.25 2.69 -5.03
CA TYR A 31 9.18 3.86 -4.18
C TYR A 31 10.47 4.08 -3.39
N LEU A 32 11.02 3.05 -2.75
CA LEU A 32 12.27 3.13 -1.99
C LEU A 32 13.46 3.43 -2.90
N SER A 33 13.53 2.81 -4.08
CA SER A 33 14.54 3.12 -5.09
C SER A 33 14.47 4.57 -5.56
N GLY A 34 13.26 5.08 -5.77
CA GLY A 34 13.02 6.49 -6.08
C GLY A 34 13.50 7.42 -4.96
N LEU A 35 13.18 7.11 -3.70
CA LEU A 35 13.65 7.87 -2.53
C LEU A 35 15.18 7.89 -2.43
N GLN A 36 15.84 6.76 -2.64
CA GLN A 36 17.31 6.67 -2.57
C GLN A 36 17.98 7.61 -3.58
N GLN A 37 17.43 7.77 -4.78
CA GLN A 37 17.95 8.69 -5.79
C GLN A 37 17.91 10.16 -5.36
N PHE A 38 16.94 10.54 -4.52
CA PHE A 38 16.92 11.89 -3.92
C PHE A 38 17.96 12.05 -2.80
N ARG A 39 18.23 10.98 -2.04
CA ARG A 39 19.21 10.99 -0.93
C ARG A 39 20.66 11.04 -1.41
N THR A 40 20.99 10.42 -2.54
CA THR A 40 22.33 10.44 -3.13
C THR A 40 22.67 11.78 -3.80
N GLY A 41 21.68 12.63 -4.05
CA GLY A 41 21.83 13.98 -4.62
C GLY A 41 22.28 15.08 -3.65
N GLY A 42 22.69 14.75 -2.42
CA GLY A 42 23.24 15.71 -1.46
C GLY A 42 22.23 16.60 -0.74
N SER A 43 20.95 16.33 -0.86
CA SER A 43 19.92 16.99 -0.05
C SER A 43 19.90 16.43 1.36
N ASP A 44 19.78 17.32 2.32
CA ASP A 44 19.73 17.05 3.75
C ASP A 44 18.76 15.91 4.06
N ALA A 45 19.20 14.88 4.79
CA ALA A 45 18.41 13.70 5.12
C ALA A 45 17.15 14.01 5.97
N SER A 46 16.97 15.26 6.39
CA SER A 46 15.82 15.77 7.12
C SER A 46 14.64 16.20 6.25
N LEU A 47 14.82 16.32 4.92
CA LEU A 47 13.74 16.76 4.04
C LEU A 47 12.86 15.57 3.63
N THR A 48 11.59 15.64 4.02
CA THR A 48 10.56 14.73 3.53
C THR A 48 10.39 14.95 2.03
N VAL A 49 10.75 13.96 1.23
CA VAL A 49 10.53 14.02 -0.22
C VAL A 49 9.04 13.83 -0.49
N PRO A 50 8.36 14.77 -1.16
CA PRO A 50 6.96 14.59 -1.51
C PRO A 50 6.75 13.34 -2.35
N ALA A 51 5.71 12.55 -2.04
CA ALA A 51 5.40 11.31 -2.75
C ALA A 51 5.21 11.54 -4.26
N GLN A 52 4.66 12.68 -4.66
CA GLN A 52 4.55 13.09 -6.05
C GLN A 52 5.92 13.06 -6.77
N ARG A 53 6.96 13.64 -6.18
CA ARG A 53 8.29 13.68 -6.81
C ARG A 53 8.89 12.30 -7.00
N VAL A 54 8.63 11.38 -6.07
CA VAL A 54 9.03 9.99 -6.20
C VAL A 54 8.26 9.34 -7.34
N ALA A 55 6.94 9.54 -7.40
CA ALA A 55 6.09 9.03 -8.47
C ALA A 55 6.51 9.53 -9.87
N GLU A 56 6.83 10.82 -10.01
CA GLU A 56 7.40 11.41 -11.23
C GLU A 56 8.70 10.72 -11.64
N LYS A 57 9.59 10.51 -10.66
CA LYS A 57 10.92 9.92 -10.91
C LYS A 57 10.85 8.47 -11.39
N VAL A 58 9.91 7.69 -10.86
CA VAL A 58 9.69 6.28 -11.27
C VAL A 58 8.75 6.15 -12.47
N GLY A 59 8.22 7.26 -12.99
CA GLY A 59 7.34 7.29 -14.17
C GLY A 59 5.93 6.78 -13.90
N ALA A 60 5.46 6.84 -12.66
CA ALA A 60 4.08 6.52 -12.31
C ALA A 60 3.11 7.57 -12.87
N LYS A 61 1.94 7.16 -13.32
CA LYS A 61 0.89 8.08 -13.80
C LYS A 61 0.03 8.63 -12.66
N ALA A 62 -0.16 7.83 -11.63
CA ALA A 62 -0.85 8.18 -10.40
C ALA A 62 -0.11 7.61 -9.21
N TYR A 63 -0.36 8.15 -8.04
CA TYR A 63 0.13 7.62 -6.79
C TYR A 63 -0.98 7.62 -5.74
N LEU A 64 -0.84 6.74 -4.76
CA LEU A 64 -1.78 6.58 -3.66
C LEU A 64 -1.19 7.18 -2.40
N TYR A 65 -2.02 7.91 -1.67
CA TYR A 65 -1.69 8.39 -0.34
C TYR A 65 -2.75 7.88 0.63
N GLY A 66 -2.33 7.04 1.56
CA GLY A 66 -3.21 6.42 2.54
C GLY A 66 -2.94 6.85 3.96
N GLU A 67 -3.98 6.84 4.78
CA GLU A 67 -3.92 7.10 6.22
C GLU A 67 -4.85 6.12 6.94
N ILE A 68 -4.39 5.59 8.07
CA ILE A 68 -5.26 4.88 9.00
C ILE A 68 -5.41 5.68 10.29
N ARG A 69 -6.66 5.91 10.69
CA ARG A 69 -7.04 6.64 11.90
C ARG A 69 -7.76 5.73 12.87
N GLY A 70 -7.57 6.01 14.16
CA GLY A 70 -8.14 5.23 15.26
C GLY A 70 -7.06 4.52 16.05
N ALA A 71 -6.83 4.96 17.29
CA ALA A 71 -5.94 4.23 18.23
C ALA A 71 -6.62 2.97 18.78
N LYS A 72 -7.94 2.90 18.66
CA LYS A 72 -8.83 1.78 19.00
C LYS A 72 -9.98 1.76 18.00
N ALA A 73 -10.64 0.62 17.91
CA ALA A 73 -11.83 0.47 17.08
C ALA A 73 -12.92 1.52 17.41
N PRO A 74 -13.66 2.02 16.41
CA PRO A 74 -13.52 1.68 14.99
C PRO A 74 -12.29 2.32 14.35
N TYR A 75 -11.75 1.67 13.30
CA TYR A 75 -10.65 2.18 12.50
C TYR A 75 -11.18 2.73 11.19
N THR A 76 -10.63 3.87 10.76
CA THR A 76 -10.95 4.45 9.45
C THR A 76 -9.72 4.41 8.58
N ILE A 77 -9.81 3.79 7.41
CA ILE A 77 -8.75 3.71 6.41
C ILE A 77 -9.17 4.61 5.26
N SER A 78 -8.41 5.66 5.00
CA SER A 78 -8.63 6.57 3.89
C SER A 78 -7.53 6.45 2.84
N MET A 79 -7.89 6.64 1.57
CA MET A 79 -6.99 6.56 0.43
C MET A 79 -7.32 7.64 -0.58
N ASP A 80 -6.37 8.50 -0.86
CA ASP A 80 -6.44 9.46 -1.95
C ASP A 80 -5.69 8.90 -3.17
N VAL A 81 -6.32 9.01 -4.33
CA VAL A 81 -5.72 8.73 -5.64
C VAL A 81 -5.35 10.06 -6.26
N LEU A 82 -4.08 10.27 -6.55
CA LEU A 82 -3.59 11.56 -7.05
C LEU A 82 -2.90 11.37 -8.41
N ASN A 83 -3.16 12.32 -9.33
CA ASN A 83 -2.46 12.40 -10.60
C ASN A 83 -1.01 12.87 -10.37
N THR A 84 -0.04 12.14 -10.89
CA THR A 84 1.38 12.45 -10.66
C THR A 84 1.78 13.81 -11.27
N ASN A 85 1.31 14.12 -12.46
CA ASN A 85 1.76 15.32 -13.18
C ASN A 85 1.15 16.60 -12.63
N THR A 86 -0.16 16.57 -12.28
CA THR A 86 -0.92 17.76 -11.86
C THR A 86 -1.08 17.86 -10.35
N ASN A 87 -0.86 16.76 -9.63
CA ASN A 87 -1.15 16.60 -8.21
C ASN A 87 -2.64 16.78 -7.86
N ASP A 88 -3.50 16.72 -8.87
CA ASP A 88 -4.94 16.76 -8.64
C ASP A 88 -5.41 15.46 -8.01
N LYS A 89 -6.33 15.58 -7.07
CA LYS A 89 -7.01 14.44 -6.47
C LYS A 89 -8.04 13.89 -7.45
N LEU A 90 -7.81 12.66 -7.91
CA LEU A 90 -8.73 11.94 -8.80
C LEU A 90 -9.86 11.30 -8.03
N ALA A 91 -9.56 10.75 -6.84
CA ALA A 91 -10.56 10.18 -5.95
C ALA A 91 -10.10 10.29 -4.49
N SER A 92 -11.07 10.29 -3.58
CA SER A 92 -10.87 10.17 -2.13
C SER A 92 -11.82 9.09 -1.62
N LEU A 93 -11.27 8.02 -1.08
CA LEU A 93 -11.97 6.81 -0.69
C LEU A 93 -11.77 6.56 0.79
N GLU A 94 -12.78 6.00 1.45
CA GLU A 94 -12.73 5.72 2.86
C GLU A 94 -13.48 4.42 3.19
N GLU A 95 -12.91 3.59 4.06
CA GLU A 95 -13.52 2.39 4.59
C GLU A 95 -13.37 2.34 6.10
N THR A 96 -14.37 1.77 6.77
CA THR A 96 -14.36 1.59 8.22
C THR A 96 -14.25 0.12 8.57
N ALA A 97 -13.41 -0.17 9.56
CA ALA A 97 -13.30 -1.47 10.20
C ALA A 97 -13.76 -1.35 11.65
N GLU A 98 -14.85 -2.04 12.00
CA GLU A 98 -15.45 -1.98 13.34
C GLU A 98 -14.57 -2.67 14.40
N LYS A 99 -13.71 -3.60 13.98
CA LYS A 99 -12.75 -4.33 14.79
C LYS A 99 -11.42 -4.44 14.05
N ARG A 100 -10.36 -4.80 14.78
CA ARG A 100 -9.03 -5.01 14.20
C ARG A 100 -9.03 -6.14 13.15
N GLU A 101 -9.80 -7.18 13.41
CA GLU A 101 -9.95 -8.34 12.53
C GLU A 101 -10.69 -8.00 11.21
N ASP A 102 -11.42 -6.89 11.17
CA ASP A 102 -12.14 -6.44 9.98
C ASP A 102 -11.26 -5.60 9.04
N ILE A 103 -10.05 -5.21 9.47
CA ILE A 103 -9.13 -4.37 8.68
C ILE A 103 -8.78 -5.02 7.33
N PRO A 104 -8.43 -6.31 7.22
CA PRO A 104 -8.16 -6.92 5.92
C PRO A 104 -9.35 -6.85 4.95
N ALA A 105 -10.58 -7.04 5.44
CA ALA A 105 -11.77 -6.90 4.62
C ALA A 105 -12.01 -5.45 4.16
N ALA A 106 -11.73 -4.47 5.03
CA ALA A 106 -11.81 -3.05 4.67
C ALA A 106 -10.75 -2.69 3.61
N ILE A 107 -9.52 -3.23 3.73
CA ILE A 107 -8.47 -3.07 2.72
C ILE A 107 -8.93 -3.62 1.37
N SER A 108 -9.51 -4.83 1.32
CA SER A 108 -10.00 -5.43 0.07
C SER A 108 -11.08 -4.57 -0.59
N ARG A 109 -12.04 -4.04 0.17
CA ARG A 109 -13.08 -3.12 -0.37
C ARG A 109 -12.47 -1.82 -0.88
N LEU A 110 -11.52 -1.26 -0.13
CA LEU A 110 -10.84 -0.03 -0.51
C LEU A 110 -10.03 -0.21 -1.80
N ALA A 111 -9.28 -1.29 -1.91
CA ALA A 111 -8.52 -1.64 -3.11
C ALA A 111 -9.43 -1.84 -4.33
N GLN A 112 -10.58 -2.47 -4.14
CA GLN A 112 -11.60 -2.61 -5.16
C GLN A 112 -12.07 -1.24 -5.68
N SER A 113 -12.38 -0.33 -4.78
CA SER A 113 -12.80 1.02 -5.13
C SER A 113 -11.70 1.78 -5.88
N VAL A 114 -10.43 1.67 -5.45
CA VAL A 114 -9.27 2.24 -6.15
C VAL A 114 -9.15 1.69 -7.58
N ARG A 115 -9.30 0.38 -7.78
CA ARG A 115 -9.23 -0.25 -9.11
C ARG A 115 -10.31 0.29 -10.06
N ILE A 116 -11.53 0.46 -9.56
CA ILE A 116 -12.64 1.03 -10.33
C ILE A 116 -12.34 2.48 -10.72
N GLU A 117 -11.88 3.30 -9.78
CA GLU A 117 -11.53 4.71 -10.03
C GLU A 117 -10.38 4.85 -11.04
N LEU A 118 -9.45 3.89 -11.06
CA LEU A 118 -8.36 3.83 -12.03
C LEU A 118 -8.78 3.22 -13.39
N GLY A 119 -10.07 2.92 -13.57
CA GLY A 119 -10.66 2.54 -14.85
C GLY A 119 -10.79 1.03 -15.11
N GLU A 120 -10.60 0.21 -14.08
CA GLU A 120 -10.87 -1.23 -14.24
C GLU A 120 -12.38 -1.49 -14.34
N SER A 121 -12.79 -2.31 -15.32
CA SER A 121 -14.21 -2.61 -15.47
C SER A 121 -14.72 -3.50 -14.35
N SER A 122 -15.91 -3.21 -13.82
CA SER A 122 -16.54 -4.01 -12.77
C SER A 122 -16.71 -5.49 -13.15
N ARG A 123 -16.75 -5.82 -14.45
CA ARG A 123 -16.86 -7.21 -14.92
C ARG A 123 -15.54 -7.98 -14.80
N ASP A 124 -14.42 -7.33 -15.06
CA ASP A 124 -13.09 -7.95 -14.97
C ASP A 124 -12.74 -8.17 -13.48
N HIS A 125 -13.18 -7.26 -12.63
CA HIS A 125 -12.98 -7.29 -11.21
C HIS A 125 -13.62 -8.53 -10.54
N VAL A 126 -14.91 -8.79 -10.80
CA VAL A 126 -15.66 -9.93 -10.21
C VAL A 126 -15.09 -11.29 -10.60
N ARG A 127 -14.42 -11.39 -11.76
CA ARG A 127 -13.91 -12.68 -12.28
C ARG A 127 -12.60 -13.13 -11.66
N LYS A 128 -11.79 -12.22 -11.08
CA LYS A 128 -10.39 -12.51 -10.72
C LYS A 128 -9.97 -12.08 -9.31
N ALA A 129 -10.73 -11.19 -8.67
CA ALA A 129 -10.34 -10.72 -7.35
C ALA A 129 -10.62 -11.80 -6.29
N VAL A 130 -9.54 -12.30 -5.67
CA VAL A 130 -9.62 -13.14 -4.49
C VAL A 130 -9.35 -12.24 -3.29
N PRO A 131 -10.34 -12.01 -2.39
CA PRO A 131 -10.12 -11.17 -1.22
C PRO A 131 -8.96 -11.67 -0.35
N LEU A 132 -8.20 -10.77 0.26
CA LEU A 132 -7.07 -11.09 1.15
C LEU A 132 -7.38 -12.20 2.15
N GLN A 133 -8.59 -12.21 2.69
CA GLN A 133 -9.02 -13.22 3.66
C GLN A 133 -9.05 -14.64 3.10
N GLN A 134 -9.13 -14.81 1.78
CA GLN A 134 -9.18 -16.12 1.13
C GLN A 134 -7.83 -16.55 0.56
N ASP A 135 -7.03 -15.60 0.10
CA ASP A 135 -5.82 -15.89 -0.68
C ASP A 135 -4.52 -15.79 0.13
N ALA A 136 -4.47 -14.90 1.11
CA ALA A 136 -3.27 -14.69 1.90
C ALA A 136 -3.54 -14.86 3.40
N THR A 137 -3.98 -13.83 4.05
CA THR A 137 -4.25 -13.87 5.48
C THR A 137 -5.26 -12.81 5.90
N GLY A 138 -6.21 -13.21 6.72
CA GLY A 138 -7.11 -12.30 7.42
C GLY A 138 -6.50 -11.70 8.70
N ASN A 139 -5.19 -11.80 8.89
CA ASN A 139 -4.50 -11.38 10.10
C ASN A 139 -3.61 -10.15 9.82
N VAL A 140 -3.89 -9.07 10.54
CA VAL A 140 -3.15 -7.79 10.43
C VAL A 140 -1.67 -7.96 10.83
N GLU A 141 -1.41 -8.76 11.84
CA GLU A 141 -0.06 -9.03 12.33
C GLU A 141 0.78 -9.79 11.30
N ALA A 142 0.17 -10.75 10.61
CA ALA A 142 0.82 -11.49 9.54
C ALA A 142 1.12 -10.58 8.33
N LEU A 143 0.18 -9.73 7.91
CA LEU A 143 0.42 -8.72 6.87
C LEU A 143 1.57 -7.78 7.24
N HIS A 144 1.61 -7.33 8.48
CA HIS A 144 2.71 -6.48 8.96
C HIS A 144 4.04 -7.22 8.99
N ALA A 145 4.07 -8.47 9.46
CA ALA A 145 5.28 -9.30 9.47
C ALA A 145 5.81 -9.52 8.06
N TYR A 146 4.92 -9.78 7.11
CA TYR A 146 5.30 -9.91 5.69
C TYR A 146 5.90 -8.61 5.16
N TRP A 147 5.27 -7.46 5.43
CA TRP A 147 5.81 -6.15 5.07
C TRP A 147 7.21 -5.88 5.65
N LEU A 148 7.45 -6.27 6.91
CA LEU A 148 8.79 -6.18 7.52
C LEU A 148 9.81 -7.06 6.78
N GLY A 149 9.40 -8.27 6.38
CA GLY A 149 10.23 -9.17 5.59
C GLY A 149 10.64 -8.56 4.25
N GLU A 150 9.68 -8.02 3.50
CA GLU A 150 9.93 -7.33 2.24
C GLU A 150 10.88 -6.14 2.41
N THR A 151 10.62 -5.31 3.44
CA THR A 151 11.45 -4.14 3.74
C THR A 151 12.90 -4.54 4.08
N ALA A 152 13.07 -5.60 4.88
CA ALA A 152 14.39 -6.12 5.24
C ALA A 152 15.11 -6.73 4.03
N MET A 153 14.39 -7.43 3.13
CA MET A 153 14.97 -7.96 1.88
C MET A 153 15.50 -6.84 1.00
N GLN A 154 14.74 -5.77 0.82
CA GLN A 154 15.13 -4.60 0.04
C GLN A 154 16.35 -3.88 0.65
N GLY A 155 16.47 -3.89 1.98
CA GLY A 155 17.63 -3.39 2.71
C GLY A 155 18.86 -4.31 2.66
N GLY A 156 18.74 -5.51 2.08
CA GLY A 156 19.81 -6.53 2.06
C GLY A 156 19.96 -7.34 3.36
N HIS A 157 19.04 -7.18 4.31
CA HIS A 157 19.04 -7.78 5.65
C HIS A 157 18.36 -9.16 5.65
N ARG A 158 18.91 -10.12 4.93
CA ARG A 158 18.30 -11.43 4.66
C ARG A 158 17.92 -12.23 5.92
N ALA A 159 18.71 -12.14 6.98
CA ALA A 159 18.42 -12.87 8.22
C ALA A 159 17.19 -12.29 8.95
N GLU A 160 17.05 -10.96 8.97
CA GLU A 160 15.88 -10.26 9.53
C GLU A 160 14.63 -10.55 8.69
N ALA A 161 14.77 -10.53 7.36
CA ALA A 161 13.69 -10.88 6.45
C ALA A 161 13.15 -12.29 6.69
N LEU A 162 14.05 -13.28 6.82
CA LEU A 162 13.65 -14.67 7.11
C LEU A 162 12.87 -14.77 8.42
N THR A 163 13.33 -14.09 9.47
CA THR A 163 12.65 -14.07 10.77
C THR A 163 11.24 -13.45 10.66
N ALA A 164 11.11 -12.36 9.91
CA ALA A 164 9.84 -11.69 9.70
C ALA A 164 8.86 -12.56 8.89
N TYR A 165 9.31 -13.21 7.81
CA TYR A 165 8.47 -14.13 7.02
C TYR A 165 8.01 -15.36 7.81
N GLN A 166 8.79 -15.82 8.78
CA GLN A 166 8.37 -16.93 9.65
C GLN A 166 7.25 -16.54 10.63
N GLN A 167 7.01 -15.24 10.81
CA GLN A 167 5.94 -14.71 11.65
C GLN A 167 4.69 -14.33 10.84
N ALA A 168 4.81 -14.29 9.51
CA ALA A 168 3.73 -13.96 8.59
C ALA A 168 2.88 -15.20 8.28
#